data_e77c70beb72f0465eca3a63445dec8bf
#
_entry.id   e77c70beb72f0465eca3a63445dec8bf
#
_cell.length_a   1.000
_cell.length_b   1.000
_cell.length_c   1.000
_cell.angle_alpha   90.00
_cell.angle_beta   90.00
_cell.angle_gamma   90.00
#
_symmetry.space_group_name_H-M   'P 1'
#
loop_
_entity.id
_entity.type
_entity.pdbx_description
1 polymer ?
#
loop_
_entity_poly.entity_id
_entity_poly.type
_entity_poly.pdbx_seq_one_letter_code
_entity_poly.pdbx_strand_id
1 'polypeptide(L)'
;MPIPFESFEADGLQPSQRHAIREVLEHYPCVRAATLYGSRAMGRHRPGSDIDLTLVGDIDLFTLNTISNTLDDLMLPYAIDLSAFNLIDNDALKQHIQRVGKLFYQAT
;
A
#
# COMPACT_ATOMS: atom_id res chain seq x y z
N MET A 1 24.11 -3.90 -6.26
CA MET A 1 23.59 -3.64 -5.81
C MET A 1 22.82 -3.23 -5.32
N PRO A 2 22.76 -3.39 -5.18
CA PRO A 2 21.70 -3.13 -4.72
C PRO A 2 21.16 -2.16 -4.11
N ILE A 3 21.25 -1.53 -4.00
CA ILE A 3 20.60 -0.76 -3.65
C ILE A 3 19.27 -0.60 -3.18
N PRO A 4 18.38 -1.33 -3.27
CA PRO A 4 17.02 -1.14 -2.93
C PRO A 4 16.75 -0.95 -1.47
N PHE A 5 17.71 -1.04 -0.67
CA PHE A 5 17.53 -0.82 0.72
C PHE A 5 17.01 0.57 1.05
N GLU A 6 17.21 1.49 0.17
CA GLU A 6 16.80 2.86 0.48
C GLU A 6 15.31 2.99 0.66
N SER A 7 14.52 2.19 -0.03
CA SER A 7 13.08 2.38 0.05
C SER A 7 12.51 1.87 1.35
N PHE A 8 12.97 0.73 1.84
CA PHE A 8 12.32 0.16 3.01
C PHE A 8 12.69 0.90 4.28
N GLU A 9 13.84 1.50 4.31
CA GLU A 9 14.22 2.25 5.50
C GLU A 9 13.40 3.50 5.66
N ALA A 10 13.02 4.12 4.54
CA ALA A 10 12.25 5.34 4.59
C ALA A 10 10.85 5.11 5.15
N ASP A 11 10.25 3.96 4.89
CA ASP A 11 8.88 3.70 5.33
C ASP A 11 8.79 2.79 6.55
N GLY A 12 9.91 2.29 7.03
CA GLY A 12 9.96 1.47 8.24
C GLY A 12 9.48 0.04 8.07
N LEU A 13 9.21 -0.40 6.85
CA LEU A 13 8.77 -1.77 6.61
C LEU A 13 9.98 -2.66 6.35
N GLN A 14 9.91 -3.88 6.91
CA GLN A 14 10.96 -4.86 6.66
C GLN A 14 10.81 -5.42 5.25
N PRO A 15 11.90 -5.83 4.61
CA PRO A 15 11.81 -6.42 3.26
C PRO A 15 10.86 -7.61 3.18
N SER A 16 10.82 -8.45 4.21
CA SER A 16 9.93 -9.61 4.22
C SER A 16 8.46 -9.20 4.27
N GLN A 17 8.16 -8.15 5.02
CA GLN A 17 6.79 -7.64 5.12
C GLN A 17 6.35 -7.02 3.80
N ARG A 18 7.21 -6.25 3.19
CA ARG A 18 6.95 -5.65 1.89
C ARG A 18 6.72 -6.72 0.84
N HIS A 19 7.54 -7.75 0.84
CA HIS A 19 7.42 -8.86 -0.09
C HIS A 19 6.09 -9.59 0.08
N ALA A 20 5.70 -9.86 1.32
CA ALA A 20 4.46 -10.56 1.62
C ALA A 20 3.24 -9.79 1.09
N ILE A 21 3.22 -8.48 1.29
CA ILE A 21 2.13 -7.65 0.79
C ILE A 21 2.10 -7.67 -0.74
N ARG A 22 3.24 -7.50 -1.37
CA ARG A 22 3.32 -7.50 -2.84
C ARG A 22 2.87 -8.84 -3.41
N GLU A 23 3.22 -9.92 -2.76
CA GLU A 23 2.84 -11.25 -3.21
C GLU A 23 1.31 -11.42 -3.22
N VAL A 24 0.64 -10.90 -2.20
CA VAL A 24 -0.82 -10.90 -2.18
C VAL A 24 -1.36 -10.12 -3.37
N LEU A 25 -0.84 -8.92 -3.60
CA LEU A 25 -1.35 -8.06 -4.68
C LEU A 25 -1.16 -8.69 -6.05
N GLU A 26 -0.11 -9.47 -6.24
CA GLU A 26 0.16 -10.14 -7.50
C GLU A 26 -0.92 -11.14 -7.89
N HIS A 27 -1.67 -11.63 -6.92
CA HIS A 27 -2.74 -12.59 -7.19
C HIS A 27 -4.01 -11.94 -7.72
N TYR A 28 -4.04 -10.61 -7.81
CA TYR A 28 -5.22 -9.87 -8.26
C TYR A 28 -4.88 -9.06 -9.50
N PRO A 29 -5.15 -9.59 -10.70
CA PRO A 29 -4.76 -8.91 -11.94
C PRO A 29 -5.36 -7.52 -12.11
N CYS A 30 -6.49 -7.24 -11.47
CA CYS A 30 -7.09 -5.90 -11.55
C CYS A 30 -6.25 -4.85 -10.83
N VAL A 31 -5.35 -5.26 -9.94
CA VAL A 31 -4.45 -4.33 -9.25
C VAL A 31 -3.26 -4.05 -10.15
N ARG A 32 -3.23 -2.84 -10.71
CA ARG A 32 -2.16 -2.43 -11.61
C ARG A 32 -0.99 -1.84 -10.85
N ALA A 33 -1.27 -1.22 -9.72
CA ALA A 33 -0.24 -0.63 -8.88
C ALA A 33 -0.80 -0.42 -7.48
N ALA A 34 0.08 -0.16 -6.53
CA ALA A 34 -0.32 0.26 -5.19
C ALA A 34 0.60 1.39 -4.77
N THR A 35 0.01 2.41 -4.15
CA THR A 35 0.70 3.62 -3.73
C THR A 35 0.65 3.71 -2.22
N LEU A 36 1.81 3.87 -1.60
CA LEU A 36 1.94 4.12 -0.17
C LEU A 36 1.81 5.62 0.06
N TYR A 37 1.00 6.02 1.06
CA TYR A 37 0.87 7.43 1.41
C TYR A 37 0.79 7.56 2.92
N GLY A 38 0.50 8.75 3.41
CA GLY A 38 0.40 8.99 4.84
C GLY A 38 1.76 9.07 5.51
N SER A 39 1.77 8.78 6.82
CA SER A 39 2.97 9.01 7.63
C SER A 39 4.17 8.19 7.18
N ARG A 40 3.97 6.96 6.76
CA ARG A 40 5.10 6.13 6.32
C ARG A 40 5.71 6.63 5.01
N ALA A 41 4.88 7.12 4.10
CA ALA A 41 5.40 7.68 2.85
C ALA A 41 6.19 8.97 3.10
N MET A 42 5.78 9.72 4.12
CA MET A 42 6.43 10.99 4.47
C MET A 42 7.61 10.83 5.42
N GLY A 43 7.90 9.60 5.87
CA GLY A 43 8.97 9.38 6.83
C GLY A 43 8.65 9.88 8.23
N ARG A 44 7.37 10.05 8.55
CA ARG A 44 6.92 10.58 9.85
C ARG A 44 6.25 9.52 10.70
N HIS A 45 6.38 8.26 10.33
CA HIS A 45 5.72 7.18 11.04
C HIS A 45 6.39 6.93 12.38
N ARG A 46 5.63 6.28 13.27
CA ARG A 46 6.11 5.77 14.54
C ARG A 46 6.04 4.26 14.51
N PRO A 47 6.72 3.57 15.43
CA PRO A 47 6.53 2.14 15.55
C PRO A 47 5.05 1.82 15.72
N GLY A 48 4.53 0.93 14.90
CA GLY A 48 3.13 0.57 14.95
C GLY A 48 2.18 1.44 14.14
N SER A 49 2.70 2.45 13.46
CA SER A 49 1.85 3.26 12.56
C SER A 49 1.19 2.37 11.51
N ASP A 50 -0.03 2.71 11.13
CA ASP A 50 -0.75 2.00 10.07
C ASP A 50 -0.01 2.15 8.73
N ILE A 51 -0.23 1.17 7.88
CA ILE A 51 0.25 1.21 6.50
C ILE A 51 -0.92 1.72 5.64
N ASP A 52 -0.76 2.90 5.06
CA ASP A 52 -1.79 3.49 4.19
C ASP A 52 -1.47 3.18 2.75
N LEU A 53 -2.26 2.29 2.13
CA LEU A 53 -2.09 1.89 0.74
C LEU A 53 -3.36 2.18 -0.04
N THR A 54 -3.21 2.70 -1.25
CA THR A 54 -4.31 2.80 -2.18
C THR A 54 -3.98 2.00 -3.44
N LEU A 55 -4.94 1.19 -3.88
CA LEU A 55 -4.77 0.36 -5.06
C LEU A 55 -5.17 1.15 -6.30
N VAL A 56 -4.40 0.98 -7.35
CA VAL A 56 -4.67 1.62 -8.64
C VAL A 56 -5.09 0.55 -9.62
N GLY A 57 -6.21 0.74 -10.27
CA GLY A 57 -6.77 -0.22 -11.21
C GLY A 57 -8.28 -0.09 -11.21
N ASP A 58 -8.94 -0.96 -11.96
CA ASP A 58 -10.40 -1.00 -12.00
C ASP A 58 -10.87 -1.97 -10.91
N ILE A 59 -11.05 -1.45 -9.71
CA ILE A 59 -11.29 -2.26 -8.53
C ILE A 59 -12.67 -1.95 -7.96
N ASP A 60 -13.50 -2.99 -7.80
CA ASP A 60 -14.81 -2.82 -7.18
C ASP A 60 -14.70 -3.05 -5.67
N LEU A 61 -15.77 -2.72 -4.96
CA LEU A 61 -15.78 -2.77 -3.50
C LEU A 61 -15.63 -4.20 -2.99
N PHE A 62 -16.24 -5.16 -3.68
CA PHE A 62 -16.14 -6.57 -3.29
C PHE A 62 -14.66 -7.03 -3.34
N THR A 63 -13.99 -6.72 -4.45
CA THR A 63 -12.59 -7.10 -4.63
C THR A 63 -11.70 -6.39 -3.60
N LEU A 64 -11.97 -5.11 -3.35
CA LEU A 64 -11.22 -4.36 -2.34
C LEU A 64 -11.30 -5.04 -0.98
N ASN A 65 -12.51 -5.43 -0.57
CA ASN A 65 -12.70 -6.08 0.71
C ASN A 65 -12.02 -7.45 0.76
N THR A 66 -12.05 -8.19 -0.34
CA THR A 66 -11.38 -9.48 -0.42
C THR A 66 -9.87 -9.33 -0.24
N ILE A 67 -9.29 -8.36 -0.92
CA ILE A 67 -7.84 -8.09 -0.80
C ILE A 67 -7.51 -7.67 0.63
N SER A 68 -8.33 -6.80 1.21
CA SER A 68 -8.11 -6.33 2.58
C SER A 68 -8.09 -7.49 3.56
N ASN A 69 -9.03 -8.42 3.42
CA ASN A 69 -9.08 -9.59 4.29
C ASN A 69 -7.85 -10.48 4.11
N THR A 70 -7.40 -10.66 2.87
CA THR A 70 -6.21 -11.46 2.60
C THR A 70 -4.97 -10.82 3.22
N LEU A 71 -4.86 -9.50 3.15
CA LEU A 71 -3.75 -8.79 3.78
C LEU A 71 -3.80 -8.90 5.30
N ASP A 72 -4.98 -8.85 5.89
CA ASP A 72 -5.13 -9.02 7.34
C ASP A 72 -4.64 -10.40 7.78
N ASP A 73 -4.83 -11.40 6.95
CA ASP A 73 -4.40 -12.77 7.26
C ASP A 73 -2.88 -12.91 7.30
N LEU A 74 -2.13 -11.93 6.82
CA LEU A 74 -0.67 -11.94 6.94
C LEU A 74 -0.20 -11.75 8.38
N MET A 75 -1.09 -11.26 9.26
CA MET A 75 -0.80 -11.08 10.67
C MET A 75 0.41 -10.19 10.92
N LEU A 76 0.51 -9.10 10.16
CA LEU A 76 1.58 -8.13 10.34
C LEU A 76 1.35 -7.36 11.64
N PRO A 77 2.43 -6.79 12.22
CA PRO A 77 2.29 -6.05 13.48
C PRO A 77 1.67 -4.66 13.32
N TYR A 78 1.16 -4.33 12.14
CA TYR A 78 0.45 -3.07 11.89
C TYR A 78 -0.82 -3.35 11.12
N ALA A 79 -1.79 -2.44 11.24
CA ALA A 79 -2.97 -2.47 10.41
C ALA A 79 -2.64 -1.93 9.01
N ILE A 80 -3.31 -2.44 7.99
CA ILE A 80 -3.21 -1.91 6.65
C ILE A 80 -4.53 -1.21 6.34
N ASP A 81 -4.46 0.09 6.13
CA ASP A 81 -5.61 0.89 5.73
C ASP A 81 -5.64 0.90 4.21
N LEU A 82 -6.46 0.03 3.64
CA LEU A 82 -6.49 -0.21 2.20
C LEU A 82 -7.66 0.52 1.55
N SER A 83 -7.38 1.20 0.46
CA SER A 83 -8.41 1.85 -0.34
C SER A 83 -8.15 1.54 -1.82
N ALA A 84 -9.13 1.88 -2.65
CA ALA A 84 -8.98 1.82 -4.10
C ALA A 84 -9.12 3.24 -4.62
N PHE A 85 -8.13 3.72 -5.35
CA PHE A 85 -8.09 5.12 -5.78
C PHE A 85 -9.32 5.47 -6.61
N ASN A 86 -9.78 4.55 -7.46
CA ASN A 86 -10.95 4.78 -8.29
C ASN A 86 -12.26 4.89 -7.50
N LEU A 87 -12.26 4.48 -6.22
CA LEU A 87 -13.44 4.57 -5.37
C LEU A 87 -13.41 5.74 -4.39
N ILE A 88 -12.29 6.47 -4.33
CA ILE A 88 -12.16 7.59 -3.40
C ILE A 88 -12.92 8.80 -3.95
N ASP A 89 -13.84 9.33 -3.14
CA ASP A 89 -14.59 10.53 -3.50
C ASP A 89 -13.97 11.81 -2.96
N ASN A 90 -13.17 11.70 -1.91
CA ASN A 90 -12.61 12.87 -1.23
C ASN A 90 -11.45 13.45 -2.04
N ASP A 91 -11.65 14.63 -2.60
CA ASP A 91 -10.64 15.28 -3.43
C ASP A 91 -9.39 15.63 -2.64
N ALA A 92 -9.54 16.05 -1.39
CA ALA A 92 -8.38 16.38 -0.56
C ALA A 92 -7.50 15.16 -0.34
N LEU A 93 -8.11 13.99 -0.13
CA LEU A 93 -7.36 12.76 0.04
C LEU A 93 -6.66 12.38 -1.26
N LYS A 94 -7.34 12.50 -2.39
CA LYS A 94 -6.72 12.21 -3.69
C LYS A 94 -5.49 13.09 -3.91
N GLN A 95 -5.62 14.37 -3.61
CA GLN A 95 -4.50 15.31 -3.77
C GLN A 95 -3.35 14.97 -2.84
N HIS A 96 -3.66 14.59 -1.61
CA HIS A 96 -2.64 14.17 -0.65
C HIS A 96 -1.88 12.95 -1.18
N ILE A 97 -2.60 11.96 -1.69
CA ILE A 97 -2.00 10.76 -2.25
C ILE A 97 -1.10 11.11 -3.44
N GLN A 98 -1.56 11.99 -4.32
CA GLN A 98 -0.79 12.39 -5.49
C GLN A 98 0.45 13.17 -5.12
N ARG A 99 0.38 13.95 -4.03
CA ARG A 99 1.49 14.78 -3.62
C ARG A 99 2.57 13.99 -2.86
N VAL A 100 2.17 13.10 -1.96
CA VAL A 100 3.13 12.41 -1.09
C VAL A 100 3.28 10.93 -1.40
N GLY A 101 2.47 10.40 -2.30
CA GLY A 101 2.44 8.97 -2.57
C GLY A 101 3.74 8.44 -3.15
N LYS A 102 4.08 7.22 -2.78
CA LYS A 102 5.25 6.52 -3.29
C LYS A 102 4.82 5.18 -3.84
N LEU A 103 5.40 4.82 -4.97
CA LEU A 103 5.07 3.55 -5.59
C LEU A 103 5.51 2.41 -4.68
N PHE A 104 4.57 1.56 -4.33
CA PHE A 104 4.82 0.41 -3.48
C PHE A 104 4.84 -0.89 -4.29
N TYR A 105 3.95 -0.99 -5.27
CA TYR A 105 3.81 -2.18 -6.10
C TYR A 105 3.38 -1.77 -7.49
N GLN A 106 3.92 -2.45 -8.49
CA GLN A 106 3.49 -2.24 -9.87
C GLN A 106 3.45 -3.60 -10.56
N ALA A 107 2.31 -3.89 -11.20
CA ALA A 107 2.16 -5.12 -11.96
C ALA A 107 3.04 -5.10 -13.20
N THR A 108 3.54 -6.26 -13.57
CA THR A 108 4.38 -6.39 -14.76
C THR A 108 3.56 -6.73 -16.00
#